data_44ecb27c5b6a63e49d03817dc95f0b39
#
_entry.id   44ecb27c5b6a63e49d03817dc95f0b39
#
_cell.length_a   1.000
_cell.length_b   1.000
_cell.length_c   1.000
_cell.angle_alpha   90.00
_cell.angle_beta   90.00
_cell.angle_gamma   90.00
#
_symmetry.space_group_name_H-M   'P 1'
#
loop_
_entity.id
_entity.type
_entity.pdbx_description
1 polymer ?
#
loop_
_entity_poly.entity_id
_entity_poly.type
_entity_poly.pdbx_seq_one_letter_code
_entity_poly.pdbx_strand_id
1 'polypeptide(L)'
;MGPKPSIISQVRSWFQPSTGNWQQFREPSQVFIELRHLSKGFIEGTTQRQVLNELTTTFDEGSFIVLLGQSGSGKSTLLNLISGIERPTAGTVLIDGVPITELNERACTLFRRDQSGFIFQFFNLIPTLTVLENITLPQELAGNAPKDIEAQARSLLEKVGLGDRADAFPDKLSGGQQQRVAIARALVHEPRLILADEPTGNLDEDTGETVLTLLLDLTRNANKTLIMATHNPEIAKHADRILRVHEGHLEDATAELTEAVAA
;
A
#
# COMPACT_ATOMS: atom_id res chain seq x y z
N MET A 1 -8.33 -21.59 22.59
CA MET A 1 -8.58 -20.16 22.39
C MET A 1 -9.08 -20.01 20.96
N GLY A 2 -10.29 -19.50 20.76
CA GLY A 2 -10.84 -19.29 19.41
C GLY A 2 -10.06 -18.19 18.65
N PRO A 3 -10.17 -18.15 17.30
CA PRO A 3 -9.50 -17.13 16.50
C PRO A 3 -9.93 -15.74 16.96
N LYS A 4 -8.97 -14.85 17.19
CA LYS A 4 -9.26 -13.44 17.51
C LYS A 4 -10.09 -12.86 16.36
N PRO A 5 -11.18 -12.11 16.65
CA PRO A 5 -11.97 -11.48 15.61
C PRO A 5 -11.10 -10.55 14.79
N SER A 6 -11.26 -10.55 13.46
CA SER A 6 -10.50 -9.65 12.58
C SER A 6 -10.74 -8.20 12.99
N ILE A 7 -9.75 -7.33 12.78
CA ILE A 7 -9.89 -5.89 13.07
C ILE A 7 -11.04 -5.27 12.29
N ILE A 8 -11.31 -5.74 11.08
CA ILE A 8 -12.49 -5.32 10.32
C ILE A 8 -13.76 -5.62 11.09
N SER A 9 -13.87 -6.79 11.78
CA SER A 9 -15.01 -7.10 12.62
C SER A 9 -15.06 -6.27 13.90
N GLN A 10 -13.91 -5.90 14.46
CA GLN A 10 -13.84 -5.01 15.63
C GLN A 10 -14.17 -3.57 15.24
N VAL A 11 -13.63 -3.06 14.14
CA VAL A 11 -13.92 -1.71 13.62
C VAL A 11 -15.40 -1.61 13.24
N ARG A 12 -15.98 -2.63 12.61
CA ARG A 12 -17.43 -2.71 12.35
C ARG A 12 -18.27 -2.69 13.62
N SER A 13 -17.80 -3.26 14.73
CA SER A 13 -18.50 -3.21 16.01
C SER A 13 -18.48 -1.85 16.68
N TRP A 14 -17.52 -1.00 16.36
CA TRP A 14 -17.44 0.39 16.85
C TRP A 14 -18.33 1.36 16.07
N PHE A 15 -18.65 1.01 14.83
CA PHE A 15 -19.66 1.69 14.01
C PHE A 15 -21.00 0.99 14.21
N GLN A 16 -21.71 1.32 15.29
CA GLN A 16 -23.14 1.08 15.38
C GLN A 16 -23.88 2.32 14.85
N PRO A 17 -24.35 2.32 13.60
CA PRO A 17 -25.38 3.27 13.23
C PRO A 17 -26.66 2.89 13.96
N SER A 18 -27.30 3.86 14.50
CA SER A 18 -28.53 3.71 15.29
C SER A 18 -29.74 3.11 14.55
N THR A 19 -29.65 2.83 13.25
CA THR A 19 -30.69 2.11 12.46
C THR A 19 -30.12 1.67 11.11
N GLY A 20 -29.91 0.39 10.89
CA GLY A 20 -29.63 -0.13 9.55
C GLY A 20 -29.14 -1.58 9.52
N ASN A 21 -29.89 -2.45 8.88
CA ASN A 21 -29.58 -3.86 8.66
C ASN A 21 -28.50 -4.00 7.57
N TRP A 22 -27.23 -4.05 7.96
CA TRP A 22 -26.06 -4.15 7.07
C TRP A 22 -25.93 -5.50 6.34
N GLN A 23 -26.76 -6.49 6.66
CA GLN A 23 -26.75 -7.81 6.00
C GLN A 23 -27.34 -7.80 4.58
N GLN A 24 -28.01 -6.73 4.15
CA GLN A 24 -28.64 -6.63 2.83
C GLN A 24 -27.70 -6.13 1.71
N PHE A 25 -26.44 -5.76 2.00
CA PHE A 25 -25.51 -5.19 1.01
C PHE A 25 -24.34 -6.12 0.65
N ARG A 26 -24.45 -7.43 0.85
CA ARG A 26 -23.46 -8.39 0.38
C ARG A 26 -23.93 -9.10 -0.89
N GLU A 27 -23.85 -8.40 -2.00
CA GLU A 27 -23.31 -9.00 -3.21
C GLU A 27 -21.79 -9.04 -3.04
N PRO A 28 -21.06 -10.07 -3.48
CA PRO A 28 -19.60 -10.02 -3.51
C PRO A 28 -19.19 -8.99 -4.56
N SER A 29 -19.13 -7.72 -4.15
CA SER A 29 -18.55 -6.68 -5.00
C SER A 29 -17.05 -6.97 -5.05
N GLN A 30 -16.47 -7.14 -6.23
CA GLN A 30 -15.03 -7.19 -6.45
C GLN A 30 -14.33 -5.92 -5.95
N VAL A 31 -15.09 -4.86 -5.69
CA VAL A 31 -14.60 -3.57 -5.22
C VAL A 31 -14.06 -3.68 -3.80
N PHE A 32 -12.75 -3.50 -3.68
CA PHE A 32 -12.04 -3.51 -2.41
C PHE A 32 -11.82 -2.10 -1.85
N ILE A 33 -11.47 -1.13 -2.74
CA ILE A 33 -11.28 0.27 -2.36
C ILE A 33 -12.22 1.14 -3.19
N GLU A 34 -12.86 2.10 -2.55
CA GLU A 34 -13.73 3.07 -3.20
C GLU A 34 -13.36 4.48 -2.76
N LEU A 35 -13.10 5.35 -3.73
CA LEU A 35 -12.91 6.78 -3.54
C LEU A 35 -14.19 7.52 -3.95
N ARG A 36 -14.72 8.36 -3.06
CA ARG A 36 -15.94 9.15 -3.31
C ARG A 36 -15.65 10.63 -3.18
N HIS A 37 -15.63 11.36 -4.30
CA HIS A 37 -15.40 12.81 -4.36
C HIS A 37 -14.18 13.27 -3.53
N LEU A 38 -13.11 12.46 -3.57
CA LEU A 38 -11.93 12.64 -2.73
C LEU A 38 -11.14 13.86 -3.19
N SER A 39 -10.95 14.82 -2.30
CA SER A 39 -10.20 16.06 -2.58
C SER A 39 -9.15 16.32 -1.53
N LYS A 40 -8.01 16.86 -1.94
CA LYS A 40 -6.92 17.27 -1.04
C LYS A 40 -6.29 18.57 -1.49
N GLY A 41 -6.31 19.55 -0.58
CA GLY A 41 -5.56 20.79 -0.70
C GLY A 41 -4.61 20.97 0.48
N PHE A 42 -3.53 21.72 0.25
CA PHE A 42 -2.58 22.13 1.28
C PHE A 42 -2.59 23.66 1.37
N ILE A 43 -2.34 24.19 2.56
CA ILE A 43 -2.23 25.63 2.80
C ILE A 43 -0.74 25.97 2.76
N GLU A 44 -0.32 26.75 1.77
CA GLU A 44 1.04 27.28 1.62
C GLU A 44 1.00 28.79 1.88
N GLY A 45 1.32 29.21 3.10
CA GLY A 45 1.18 30.60 3.53
C GLY A 45 -0.28 31.05 3.53
N THR A 46 -0.66 31.96 2.62
CA THR A 46 -2.04 32.46 2.44
C THR A 46 -2.78 31.81 1.27
N THR A 47 -2.11 30.93 0.50
CA THR A 47 -2.67 30.34 -0.72
C THR A 47 -3.03 28.87 -0.47
N GLN A 48 -4.23 28.48 -0.88
CA GLN A 48 -4.62 27.07 -0.91
C GLN A 48 -4.19 26.47 -2.26
N ARG A 49 -3.35 25.46 -2.22
CA ARG A 49 -2.96 24.66 -3.39
C ARG A 49 -3.76 23.37 -3.41
N GLN A 50 -4.64 23.22 -4.39
CA GLN A 50 -5.37 21.98 -4.64
C GLN A 50 -4.41 20.97 -5.31
N VAL A 51 -4.30 19.76 -4.75
CA VAL A 51 -3.45 18.69 -5.26
C VAL A 51 -4.28 17.57 -5.87
N LEU A 52 -5.43 17.24 -5.28
CA LEU A 52 -6.39 16.26 -5.81
C LEU A 52 -7.79 16.86 -5.76
N ASN A 53 -8.57 16.64 -6.81
CA ASN A 53 -9.86 17.31 -7.00
C ASN A 53 -10.96 16.31 -7.36
N GLU A 54 -11.90 16.09 -6.45
CA GLU A 54 -13.13 15.28 -6.60
C GLU A 54 -12.92 13.88 -7.22
N LEU A 55 -11.86 13.18 -6.82
CA LEU A 55 -11.55 11.86 -7.34
C LEU A 55 -12.64 10.86 -6.98
N THR A 56 -13.21 10.19 -7.97
CA THR A 56 -14.18 9.12 -7.79
C THR A 56 -13.75 7.93 -8.65
N THR A 57 -13.39 6.83 -8.00
CA THR A 57 -12.98 5.59 -8.66
C THR A 57 -13.05 4.42 -7.68
N THR A 58 -12.94 3.20 -8.21
CA THR A 58 -12.90 1.96 -7.43
C THR A 58 -11.67 1.14 -7.79
N PHE A 59 -11.23 0.29 -6.88
CA PHE A 59 -10.15 -0.68 -7.11
C PHE A 59 -10.62 -2.05 -6.66
N ASP A 60 -10.39 -3.05 -7.49
CA ASP A 60 -10.79 -4.43 -7.22
C ASP A 60 -9.78 -5.14 -6.33
N GLU A 61 -10.26 -6.12 -5.55
CA GLU A 61 -9.39 -6.95 -4.71
C GLU A 61 -8.45 -7.81 -5.57
N GLY A 62 -7.20 -7.94 -5.12
CA GLY A 62 -6.18 -8.75 -5.79
C GLY A 62 -5.62 -8.16 -7.07
N SER A 63 -6.04 -6.94 -7.46
CA SER A 63 -5.54 -6.27 -8.66
C SER A 63 -4.25 -5.52 -8.43
N PHE A 64 -3.44 -5.38 -9.48
CA PHE A 64 -2.28 -4.51 -9.54
C PHE A 64 -2.63 -3.23 -10.30
N ILE A 65 -2.65 -2.12 -9.59
CA ILE A 65 -2.98 -0.78 -10.12
C ILE A 65 -1.72 0.07 -10.16
N VAL A 66 -1.47 0.71 -11.30
CA VAL A 66 -0.40 1.71 -11.44
C VAL A 66 -1.01 3.12 -11.47
N LEU A 67 -0.52 3.98 -10.59
CA LEU A 67 -0.73 5.43 -10.63
C LEU A 67 0.44 6.05 -11.39
N LEU A 68 0.21 6.41 -12.65
CA LEU A 68 1.23 6.99 -13.52
C LEU A 68 1.11 8.52 -13.55
N GLY A 69 2.23 9.23 -13.49
CA GLY A 69 2.25 10.69 -13.60
C GLY A 69 3.59 11.30 -13.25
N GLN A 70 3.78 12.56 -13.61
CA GLN A 70 5.01 13.31 -13.32
C GLN A 70 5.23 13.48 -11.80
N SER A 71 6.45 13.82 -11.40
CA SER A 71 6.74 14.20 -10.02
C SER A 71 5.87 15.40 -9.61
N GLY A 72 5.32 15.36 -8.40
CA GLY A 72 4.44 16.41 -7.89
C GLY A 72 2.99 16.37 -8.40
N SER A 73 2.58 15.38 -9.20
CA SER A 73 1.19 15.26 -9.69
C SER A 73 0.16 14.85 -8.63
N GLY A 74 0.60 14.44 -7.42
CA GLY A 74 -0.30 14.04 -6.32
C GLY A 74 -0.37 12.53 -6.06
N LYS A 75 0.43 11.69 -6.73
CA LYS A 75 0.44 10.22 -6.54
C LYS A 75 0.70 9.79 -5.10
N SER A 76 1.78 10.29 -4.50
CA SER A 76 2.13 10.00 -3.09
C SER A 76 1.05 10.51 -2.14
N THR A 77 0.46 11.68 -2.43
CA THR A 77 -0.68 12.21 -1.67
C THR A 77 -1.87 11.25 -1.73
N LEU A 78 -2.18 10.72 -2.91
CA LEU A 78 -3.27 9.75 -3.07
C LEU A 78 -3.00 8.45 -2.28
N LEU A 79 -1.77 7.91 -2.32
CA LEU A 79 -1.38 6.75 -1.51
C LEU A 79 -1.53 7.04 -0.01
N ASN A 80 -1.12 8.23 0.44
CA ASN A 80 -1.26 8.65 1.84
C ASN A 80 -2.72 8.78 2.28
N LEU A 81 -3.61 9.24 1.40
CA LEU A 81 -5.05 9.30 1.68
C LEU A 81 -5.67 7.89 1.76
N ILE A 82 -5.31 7.01 0.81
CA ILE A 82 -5.79 5.62 0.80
C ILE A 82 -5.30 4.86 2.05
N SER A 83 -4.06 5.11 2.49
CA SER A 83 -3.55 4.49 3.73
C SER A 83 -4.11 5.13 5.01
N GLY A 84 -4.76 6.29 4.92
CA GLY A 84 -5.18 7.07 6.07
C GLY A 84 -4.01 7.70 6.86
N ILE A 85 -2.81 7.81 6.26
CA ILE A 85 -1.69 8.61 6.82
C ILE A 85 -2.09 10.09 6.80
N GLU A 86 -2.73 10.52 5.71
CA GLU A 86 -3.28 11.86 5.58
C GLU A 86 -4.81 11.84 5.58
N ARG A 87 -5.41 12.97 5.98
CA ARG A 87 -6.84 13.19 5.89
C ARG A 87 -7.17 14.00 4.64
N PRO A 88 -8.24 13.67 3.91
CA PRO A 88 -8.70 14.46 2.80
C PRO A 88 -9.27 15.81 3.29
N THR A 89 -9.32 16.80 2.39
CA THR A 89 -10.05 18.06 2.63
C THR A 89 -11.56 17.85 2.45
N ALA A 90 -11.95 16.95 1.54
CA ALA A 90 -13.34 16.55 1.31
C ALA A 90 -13.38 15.12 0.73
N GLY A 91 -14.54 14.50 0.80
CA GLY A 91 -14.77 13.15 0.27
C GLY A 91 -14.37 12.04 1.22
N THR A 92 -14.49 10.79 0.75
CA THR A 92 -14.34 9.60 1.58
C THR A 92 -13.54 8.53 0.87
N VAL A 93 -12.71 7.79 1.63
CA VAL A 93 -12.07 6.55 1.21
C VAL A 93 -12.70 5.40 1.99
N LEU A 94 -13.24 4.42 1.26
CA LEU A 94 -13.72 3.16 1.84
C LEU A 94 -12.75 2.04 1.45
N ILE A 95 -12.42 1.17 2.41
CA ILE A 95 -11.66 -0.06 2.17
C ILE A 95 -12.44 -1.21 2.77
N ASP A 96 -12.78 -2.21 1.96
CA ASP A 96 -13.68 -3.32 2.32
C ASP A 96 -15.00 -2.81 2.96
N GLY A 97 -15.55 -1.72 2.42
CA GLY A 97 -16.75 -1.05 2.92
C GLY A 97 -16.56 -0.26 4.23
N VAL A 98 -15.36 -0.16 4.78
CA VAL A 98 -15.05 0.62 5.99
C VAL A 98 -14.62 2.04 5.58
N PRO A 99 -15.33 3.09 5.99
CA PRO A 99 -14.96 4.49 5.69
C PRO A 99 -13.76 4.90 6.56
N ILE A 100 -12.53 4.66 6.09
CA ILE A 100 -11.30 4.90 6.86
C ILE A 100 -11.08 6.37 7.19
N THR A 101 -11.61 7.27 6.37
CA THR A 101 -11.54 8.72 6.59
C THR A 101 -12.37 9.21 7.77
N GLU A 102 -13.35 8.42 8.22
CA GLU A 102 -14.21 8.71 9.38
C GLU A 102 -13.67 8.10 10.68
N LEU A 103 -12.66 7.23 10.59
CA LEU A 103 -12.03 6.62 11.75
C LEU A 103 -11.29 7.69 12.58
N ASN A 104 -11.31 7.54 13.90
CA ASN A 104 -10.41 8.31 14.76
C ASN A 104 -8.96 7.87 14.56
N GLU A 105 -8.01 8.67 15.02
CA GLU A 105 -6.56 8.46 14.80
C GLU A 105 -6.09 7.08 15.26
N ARG A 106 -6.56 6.62 16.42
CA ARG A 106 -6.22 5.31 16.97
C ARG A 106 -6.74 4.18 16.07
N ALA A 107 -8.01 4.24 15.66
CA ALA A 107 -8.61 3.23 14.80
C ALA A 107 -7.95 3.19 13.41
N CYS A 108 -7.62 4.36 12.86
CA CYS A 108 -6.89 4.47 11.60
C CYS A 108 -5.48 3.87 11.68
N THR A 109 -4.76 4.10 12.79
CA THR A 109 -3.44 3.50 13.05
C THR A 109 -3.53 1.97 13.15
N LEU A 110 -4.52 1.44 13.85
CA LEU A 110 -4.74 -0.01 13.93
C LEU A 110 -5.12 -0.61 12.59
N PHE A 111 -5.93 0.11 11.80
CA PHE A 111 -6.29 -0.32 10.45
C PHE A 111 -5.05 -0.41 9.55
N ARG A 112 -4.20 0.64 9.52
CA ARG A 112 -2.93 0.64 8.78
C ARG A 112 -2.05 -0.53 9.17
N ARG A 113 -1.83 -0.70 10.48
CA ARG A 113 -0.96 -1.75 11.03
C ARG A 113 -1.34 -3.15 10.55
N ASP A 114 -2.65 -3.42 10.44
CA ASP A 114 -3.14 -4.78 10.23
C ASP A 114 -3.59 -5.05 8.78
N GLN A 115 -3.94 -4.02 8.02
CA GLN A 115 -4.51 -4.17 6.68
C GLN A 115 -3.62 -3.66 5.56
N SER A 116 -2.62 -2.83 5.86
CA SER A 116 -1.82 -2.15 4.83
C SER A 116 -0.32 -2.38 5.03
N GLY A 117 0.38 -2.75 3.96
CA GLY A 117 1.84 -2.69 3.88
C GLY A 117 2.26 -1.47 3.04
N PHE A 118 3.28 -0.74 3.48
CA PHE A 118 3.77 0.42 2.75
C PHE A 118 5.23 0.23 2.34
N ILE A 119 5.53 0.45 1.06
CA ILE A 119 6.86 0.39 0.46
C ILE A 119 7.20 1.78 -0.05
N PHE A 120 8.30 2.35 0.46
CA PHE A 120 8.73 3.71 0.14
C PHE A 120 9.89 3.71 -0.86
N GLN A 121 10.07 4.82 -1.56
CA GLN A 121 11.20 5.08 -2.44
C GLN A 121 12.55 5.01 -1.71
N PHE A 122 12.63 5.53 -0.48
CA PHE A 122 13.83 5.55 0.37
C PHE A 122 13.79 4.44 1.42
N PHE A 123 13.55 3.23 1.10
CA PHE A 123 13.54 2.01 1.93
C PHE A 123 13.00 2.19 3.36
N ASN A 124 13.32 3.28 4.04
CA ASN A 124 12.92 3.65 5.41
C ASN A 124 13.20 2.54 6.43
N LEU A 125 14.36 1.87 6.30
CA LEU A 125 14.83 0.92 7.29
C LEU A 125 15.38 1.67 8.50
N ILE A 126 15.18 1.11 9.68
CA ILE A 126 15.74 1.65 10.92
C ILE A 126 17.20 1.20 11.01
N PRO A 127 18.17 2.13 10.93
CA PRO A 127 19.58 1.78 10.77
C PRO A 127 20.20 1.10 12.00
N THR A 128 19.59 1.25 13.17
CA THR A 128 20.02 0.66 14.43
C THR A 128 19.43 -0.73 14.68
N LEU A 129 18.56 -1.21 13.82
CA LEU A 129 17.98 -2.54 13.86
C LEU A 129 18.61 -3.43 12.78
N THR A 130 18.77 -4.70 13.07
CA THR A 130 19.16 -5.70 12.08
C THR A 130 18.09 -5.86 10.99
N VAL A 131 18.42 -6.59 9.94
CA VAL A 131 17.47 -6.93 8.86
C VAL A 131 16.25 -7.67 9.43
N LEU A 132 16.48 -8.67 10.27
CA LEU A 132 15.39 -9.43 10.89
C LEU A 132 14.52 -8.55 11.76
N GLU A 133 15.10 -7.73 12.63
CA GLU A 133 14.37 -6.80 13.50
C GLU A 133 13.58 -5.76 12.71
N ASN A 134 14.10 -5.25 11.58
CA ASN A 134 13.34 -4.36 10.70
C ASN A 134 12.07 -5.05 10.15
N ILE A 135 12.15 -6.34 9.81
CA ILE A 135 11.02 -7.10 9.29
C ILE A 135 10.03 -7.45 10.40
N THR A 136 10.50 -7.83 11.59
CA THR A 136 9.61 -8.25 12.69
C THR A 136 8.88 -7.09 13.35
N LEU A 137 9.44 -5.88 13.29
CA LEU A 137 8.94 -4.69 13.99
C LEU A 137 7.43 -4.44 13.86
N PRO A 138 6.78 -4.50 12.66
CA PRO A 138 5.34 -4.26 12.56
C PRO A 138 4.51 -5.24 13.38
N GLN A 139 4.92 -6.49 13.45
CA GLN A 139 4.25 -7.54 14.19
C GLN A 139 4.51 -7.45 15.71
N GLU A 140 5.70 -7.06 16.10
CA GLU A 140 6.04 -6.80 17.52
C GLU A 140 5.20 -5.65 18.07
N LEU A 141 5.06 -4.57 17.29
CA LEU A 141 4.17 -3.44 17.63
C LEU A 141 2.69 -3.86 17.68
N ALA A 142 2.30 -4.92 16.96
CA ALA A 142 0.97 -5.51 17.06
C ALA A 142 0.78 -6.39 18.30
N GLY A 143 1.85 -6.67 19.06
CA GLY A 143 1.80 -7.50 20.27
C GLY A 143 1.75 -9.00 19.99
N ASN A 144 2.21 -9.44 18.82
CA ASN A 144 2.29 -10.86 18.46
C ASN A 144 3.45 -11.54 19.18
N ALA A 145 3.40 -12.88 19.31
CA ALA A 145 4.42 -13.62 20.03
C ALA A 145 5.75 -13.68 19.23
N PRO A 146 6.90 -13.34 19.83
CA PRO A 146 8.18 -13.23 19.10
C PRO A 146 8.57 -14.47 18.29
N LYS A 147 8.32 -15.69 18.78
CA LYS A 147 8.68 -16.93 18.07
C LYS A 147 7.93 -17.13 16.76
N ASP A 148 6.64 -16.78 16.73
CA ASP A 148 5.82 -16.93 15.52
C ASP A 148 6.21 -15.89 14.47
N ILE A 149 6.53 -14.67 14.93
CA ILE A 149 7.00 -13.57 14.09
C ILE A 149 8.34 -13.91 13.43
N GLU A 150 9.30 -14.41 14.20
CA GLU A 150 10.64 -14.70 13.70
C GLU A 150 10.62 -15.77 12.61
N ALA A 151 9.86 -16.85 12.78
CA ALA A 151 9.75 -17.91 11.78
C ALA A 151 9.18 -17.36 10.45
N GLN A 152 8.16 -16.52 10.53
CA GLN A 152 7.55 -15.90 9.35
C GLN A 152 8.50 -14.91 8.67
N ALA A 153 9.22 -14.08 9.44
CA ALA A 153 10.20 -13.14 8.92
C ALA A 153 11.36 -13.85 8.23
N ARG A 154 11.88 -14.94 8.81
CA ARG A 154 12.94 -15.76 8.18
C ARG A 154 12.46 -16.40 6.88
N SER A 155 11.24 -16.93 6.84
CA SER A 155 10.64 -17.45 5.61
C SER A 155 10.53 -16.39 4.51
N LEU A 156 10.17 -15.14 4.87
CA LEU A 156 10.16 -14.04 3.92
C LEU A 156 11.57 -13.63 3.47
N LEU A 157 12.55 -13.63 4.38
CA LEU A 157 13.95 -13.38 4.02
C LEU A 157 14.48 -14.38 2.99
N GLU A 158 14.14 -15.66 3.14
CA GLU A 158 14.47 -16.67 2.12
C GLU A 158 13.81 -16.34 0.77
N LYS A 159 12.52 -16.01 0.77
CA LYS A 159 11.78 -15.65 -0.45
C LYS A 159 12.34 -14.43 -1.18
N VAL A 160 12.88 -13.45 -0.43
CA VAL A 160 13.53 -12.27 -1.02
C VAL A 160 15.03 -12.48 -1.29
N GLY A 161 15.57 -13.70 -1.09
CA GLY A 161 16.95 -14.06 -1.37
C GLY A 161 17.95 -13.43 -0.40
N LEU A 162 17.59 -13.26 0.87
CA LEU A 162 18.40 -12.63 1.92
C LEU A 162 18.45 -13.48 3.21
N GLY A 163 18.23 -14.79 3.14
CA GLY A 163 18.20 -15.69 4.30
C GLY A 163 19.47 -15.66 5.13
N ASP A 164 20.64 -15.46 4.49
CA ASP A 164 21.96 -15.34 5.13
C ASP A 164 22.25 -13.94 5.72
N ARG A 165 21.32 -12.97 5.58
CA ARG A 165 21.50 -11.56 5.96
C ARG A 165 20.68 -11.15 7.19
N ALA A 166 20.05 -12.08 7.90
CA ALA A 166 19.15 -11.80 9.02
C ALA A 166 19.76 -10.88 10.10
N ASP A 167 21.03 -11.11 10.43
CA ASP A 167 21.76 -10.40 11.49
C ASP A 167 22.55 -9.18 10.96
N ALA A 168 22.50 -8.91 9.64
CA ALA A 168 23.15 -7.74 9.05
C ALA A 168 22.40 -6.45 9.40
N PHE A 169 23.11 -5.32 9.41
CA PHE A 169 22.52 -3.99 9.53
C PHE A 169 22.29 -3.37 8.13
N PRO A 170 21.35 -2.44 7.99
CA PRO A 170 21.03 -1.81 6.69
C PRO A 170 22.21 -1.20 5.95
N ASP A 171 23.20 -0.65 6.66
CA ASP A 171 24.41 -0.04 6.08
C ASP A 171 25.35 -1.06 5.39
N LYS A 172 25.16 -2.35 5.62
CA LYS A 172 25.90 -3.46 5.00
C LYS A 172 25.22 -4.03 3.77
N LEU A 173 24.07 -3.46 3.36
CA LEU A 173 23.26 -3.92 2.25
C LEU A 173 23.34 -2.96 1.07
N SER A 174 23.33 -3.51 -0.16
CA SER A 174 23.10 -2.69 -1.38
C SER A 174 21.69 -2.10 -1.38
N GLY A 175 21.43 -1.06 -2.21
CA GLY A 175 20.10 -0.46 -2.34
C GLY A 175 19.02 -1.47 -2.69
N GLY A 176 19.28 -2.36 -3.65
CA GLY A 176 18.33 -3.44 -4.01
C GLY A 176 18.10 -4.44 -2.89
N GLN A 177 19.11 -4.74 -2.06
CA GLN A 177 18.95 -5.56 -0.87
C GLN A 177 18.10 -4.85 0.19
N GLN A 178 18.33 -3.56 0.43
CA GLN A 178 17.54 -2.77 1.37
C GLN A 178 16.07 -2.70 0.93
N GLN A 179 15.80 -2.54 -0.37
CA GLN A 179 14.44 -2.53 -0.90
C GLN A 179 13.76 -3.90 -0.73
N ARG A 180 14.47 -5.01 -0.94
CA ARG A 180 13.94 -6.35 -0.67
C ARG A 180 13.61 -6.57 0.81
N VAL A 181 14.38 -6.01 1.73
CA VAL A 181 14.03 -5.98 3.17
C VAL A 181 12.78 -5.15 3.44
N ALA A 182 12.66 -3.97 2.80
CA ALA A 182 11.47 -3.13 2.93
C ALA A 182 10.20 -3.82 2.41
N ILE A 183 10.31 -4.58 1.30
CA ILE A 183 9.22 -5.42 0.77
C ILE A 183 8.84 -6.51 1.78
N ALA A 184 9.82 -7.25 2.33
CA ALA A 184 9.56 -8.28 3.32
C ALA A 184 8.89 -7.68 4.57
N ARG A 185 9.34 -6.52 5.06
CA ARG A 185 8.71 -5.80 6.18
C ARG A 185 7.26 -5.43 5.89
N ALA A 186 6.96 -4.98 4.67
CA ALA A 186 5.61 -4.61 4.27
C ALA A 186 4.66 -5.81 4.17
N LEU A 187 5.20 -7.03 3.96
CA LEU A 187 4.42 -8.26 3.77
C LEU A 187 4.31 -9.15 5.01
N VAL A 188 5.15 -8.95 6.03
CA VAL A 188 5.27 -9.88 7.17
C VAL A 188 3.99 -10.10 7.96
N HIS A 189 3.11 -9.11 8.02
CA HIS A 189 1.81 -9.18 8.71
C HIS A 189 0.65 -9.60 7.79
N GLU A 190 0.98 -10.05 6.57
CA GLU A 190 0.03 -10.54 5.56
C GLU A 190 -1.09 -9.54 5.21
N PRO A 191 -0.80 -8.27 4.96
CA PRO A 191 -1.81 -7.28 4.64
C PRO A 191 -2.55 -7.64 3.35
N ARG A 192 -3.80 -7.15 3.20
CA ARG A 192 -4.57 -7.28 1.96
C ARG A 192 -4.22 -6.19 0.95
N LEU A 193 -3.75 -5.04 1.42
CA LEU A 193 -3.38 -3.86 0.62
C LEU A 193 -1.90 -3.58 0.71
N ILE A 194 -1.23 -3.46 -0.43
CA ILE A 194 0.15 -2.99 -0.53
C ILE A 194 0.14 -1.65 -1.28
N LEU A 195 0.74 -0.65 -0.67
CA LEU A 195 0.94 0.68 -1.25
C LEU A 195 2.43 0.88 -1.49
N ALA A 196 2.83 1.14 -2.73
CA ALA A 196 4.21 1.32 -3.11
C ALA A 196 4.42 2.69 -3.76
N ASP A 197 5.24 3.52 -3.15
CA ASP A 197 5.57 4.85 -3.66
C ASP A 197 6.96 4.83 -4.28
N GLU A 198 7.03 4.80 -5.62
CA GLU A 198 8.26 4.72 -6.42
C GLU A 198 9.25 3.65 -5.91
N PRO A 199 8.84 2.38 -5.77
CA PRO A 199 9.62 1.35 -5.06
C PRO A 199 10.96 1.01 -5.74
N THR A 200 11.17 1.41 -6.98
CA THR A 200 12.41 1.17 -7.74
C THR A 200 13.14 2.47 -8.11
N GLY A 201 12.62 3.63 -7.72
CA GLY A 201 13.10 4.94 -8.17
C GLY A 201 14.53 5.30 -7.74
N ASN A 202 15.10 4.61 -6.76
CA ASN A 202 16.48 4.81 -6.28
C ASN A 202 17.43 3.67 -6.67
N LEU A 203 17.02 2.80 -7.59
CA LEU A 203 17.79 1.64 -8.05
C LEU A 203 18.23 1.84 -9.49
N ASP A 204 19.32 1.20 -9.87
CA ASP A 204 19.64 1.02 -11.28
C ASP A 204 18.60 0.14 -11.98
N GLU A 205 18.56 0.20 -13.31
CA GLU A 205 17.49 -0.43 -14.11
C GLU A 205 17.40 -1.95 -13.86
N ASP A 206 18.54 -2.66 -13.92
CA ASP A 206 18.58 -4.12 -13.76
C ASP A 206 18.13 -4.55 -12.35
N THR A 207 18.62 -3.85 -11.34
CA THR A 207 18.22 -4.08 -9.94
C THR A 207 16.75 -3.73 -9.73
N GLY A 208 16.28 -2.64 -10.34
CA GLY A 208 14.88 -2.20 -10.28
C GLY A 208 13.93 -3.24 -10.87
N GLU A 209 14.25 -3.80 -12.03
CA GLU A 209 13.45 -4.86 -12.68
C GLU A 209 13.41 -6.13 -11.82
N THR A 210 14.54 -6.54 -11.26
CA THR A 210 14.61 -7.69 -10.34
C THR A 210 13.72 -7.48 -9.11
N VAL A 211 13.76 -6.30 -8.50
CA VAL A 211 12.97 -5.95 -7.32
C VAL A 211 11.48 -5.86 -7.65
N LEU A 212 11.13 -5.28 -8.82
CA LEU A 212 9.76 -5.21 -9.30
C LEU A 212 9.17 -6.60 -9.51
N THR A 213 9.88 -7.47 -10.24
CA THR A 213 9.46 -8.85 -10.49
C THR A 213 9.19 -9.58 -9.18
N LEU A 214 10.11 -9.49 -8.22
CA LEU A 214 9.94 -10.08 -6.89
C LEU A 214 8.69 -9.55 -6.17
N LEU A 215 8.46 -8.24 -6.19
CA LEU A 215 7.29 -7.62 -5.56
C LEU A 215 5.99 -8.14 -6.19
N LEU A 216 5.94 -8.19 -7.53
CA LEU A 216 4.78 -8.70 -8.27
C LEU A 216 4.50 -10.17 -7.97
N ASP A 217 5.53 -11.01 -7.96
CA ASP A 217 5.39 -12.43 -7.62
C ASP A 217 4.84 -12.63 -6.20
N LEU A 218 5.39 -11.91 -5.22
CA LEU A 218 4.97 -12.03 -3.83
C LEU A 218 3.54 -11.52 -3.60
N THR A 219 3.11 -10.49 -4.32
CA THR A 219 1.76 -9.92 -4.18
C THR A 219 0.71 -10.71 -4.93
N ARG A 220 0.96 -11.10 -6.19
CA ARG A 220 0.04 -11.88 -7.03
C ARG A 220 -0.20 -13.28 -6.47
N ASN A 221 0.86 -14.00 -6.10
CA ASN A 221 0.75 -15.36 -5.53
C ASN A 221 -0.04 -15.38 -4.21
N ALA A 222 -0.09 -14.26 -3.50
CA ALA A 222 -0.83 -14.12 -2.25
C ALA A 222 -2.17 -13.38 -2.42
N ASN A 223 -2.63 -13.12 -3.66
CA ASN A 223 -3.86 -12.40 -4.00
C ASN A 223 -3.97 -11.04 -3.25
N LYS A 224 -2.86 -10.29 -3.19
CA LYS A 224 -2.82 -8.96 -2.56
C LYS A 224 -3.18 -7.87 -3.57
N THR A 225 -3.92 -6.87 -3.13
CA THR A 225 -4.13 -5.66 -3.93
C THR A 225 -2.88 -4.80 -3.84
N LEU A 226 -2.28 -4.45 -4.98
CA LEU A 226 -1.10 -3.59 -5.06
C LEU A 226 -1.46 -2.28 -5.78
N ILE A 227 -1.23 -1.15 -5.13
CA ILE A 227 -1.30 0.16 -5.77
C ILE A 227 0.10 0.77 -5.76
N MET A 228 0.64 1.01 -6.94
CA MET A 228 1.99 1.53 -7.11
C MET A 228 1.98 2.89 -7.80
N ALA A 229 2.56 3.88 -7.14
CA ALA A 229 2.85 5.17 -7.75
C ALA A 229 4.20 5.11 -8.46
N THR A 230 4.26 5.54 -9.71
CA THR A 230 5.50 5.60 -10.48
C THR A 230 5.41 6.66 -11.59
N HIS A 231 6.56 7.10 -12.05
CA HIS A 231 6.68 7.89 -13.29
C HIS A 231 7.23 7.04 -14.46
N ASN A 232 7.59 5.77 -14.21
CA ASN A 232 8.12 4.86 -15.24
C ASN A 232 6.98 4.13 -15.95
N PRO A 233 6.76 4.38 -17.27
CA PRO A 233 5.71 3.72 -18.04
C PRO A 233 5.96 2.21 -18.27
N GLU A 234 7.22 1.74 -18.18
CA GLU A 234 7.54 0.32 -18.35
C GLU A 234 6.86 -0.55 -17.30
N ILE A 235 6.71 -0.05 -16.07
CA ILE A 235 6.04 -0.75 -14.99
C ILE A 235 4.55 -0.95 -15.30
N ALA A 236 3.95 -0.01 -16.04
CA ALA A 236 2.53 -0.07 -16.42
C ALA A 236 2.18 -1.31 -17.27
N LYS A 237 3.15 -1.89 -18.00
CA LYS A 237 2.96 -3.12 -18.78
C LYS A 237 2.49 -4.32 -17.96
N HIS A 238 2.78 -4.32 -16.67
CA HIS A 238 2.43 -5.40 -15.75
C HIS A 238 1.12 -5.16 -14.99
N ALA A 239 0.52 -3.97 -15.14
CA ALA A 239 -0.65 -3.57 -14.36
C ALA A 239 -1.95 -4.13 -14.97
N ASP A 240 -2.89 -4.48 -14.08
CA ASP A 240 -4.26 -4.82 -14.47
C ASP A 240 -5.05 -3.54 -14.79
N ARG A 241 -4.67 -2.40 -14.18
CA ARG A 241 -5.27 -1.10 -14.42
C ARG A 241 -4.26 0.02 -14.27
N ILE A 242 -4.32 1.00 -15.17
CA ILE A 242 -3.43 2.15 -15.20
C ILE A 242 -4.26 3.43 -15.06
N LEU A 243 -3.96 4.21 -14.03
CA LEU A 243 -4.59 5.51 -13.79
C LEU A 243 -3.54 6.61 -13.93
N ARG A 244 -3.77 7.52 -14.87
CA ARG A 244 -2.93 8.72 -15.01
C ARG A 244 -3.36 9.78 -14.02
N VAL A 245 -2.41 10.27 -13.21
CA VAL A 245 -2.63 11.38 -12.28
C VAL A 245 -2.11 12.66 -12.90
N HIS A 246 -3.01 13.55 -13.28
CA HIS A 246 -2.68 14.81 -13.96
C HIS A 246 -3.59 15.94 -13.46
N GLU A 247 -3.00 17.09 -13.10
CA GLU A 247 -3.71 18.29 -12.62
C GLU A 247 -4.77 18.02 -11.54
N GLY A 248 -4.46 17.07 -10.63
CA GLY A 248 -5.36 16.70 -9.54
C GLY A 248 -6.51 15.78 -9.92
N HIS A 249 -6.57 15.27 -11.14
CA HIS A 249 -7.57 14.33 -11.64
C HIS A 249 -6.99 12.95 -11.91
N LEU A 250 -7.87 11.93 -11.97
CA LEU A 250 -7.55 10.57 -12.38
C LEU A 250 -8.21 10.29 -13.74
N GLU A 251 -7.40 9.80 -14.68
CA GLU A 251 -7.85 9.32 -15.97
C GLU A 251 -7.49 7.85 -16.13
N ASP A 252 -8.43 7.02 -16.57
CA ASP A 252 -8.16 5.63 -16.88
C ASP A 252 -7.45 5.54 -18.23
N ALA A 253 -6.16 5.20 -18.18
CA ALA A 253 -5.28 5.09 -19.34
C ALA A 253 -4.98 3.62 -19.71
N THR A 254 -5.72 2.66 -19.17
CA THR A 254 -5.45 1.22 -19.33
C THR A 254 -5.46 0.80 -20.81
N ALA A 255 -6.48 1.18 -21.57
CA ALA A 255 -6.59 0.81 -22.98
C ALA A 255 -5.47 1.45 -23.84
N GLU A 256 -5.24 2.76 -23.65
CA GLU A 256 -4.23 3.54 -24.40
C GLU A 256 -2.82 2.94 -24.28
N LEU A 257 -2.41 2.63 -23.03
CA LEU A 257 -1.06 2.17 -22.77
C LEU A 257 -0.86 0.67 -23.05
N THR A 258 -1.92 -0.14 -22.99
CA THR A 258 -1.84 -1.55 -23.41
C THR A 258 -1.65 -1.67 -24.92
N GLU A 259 -2.31 -0.83 -25.71
CA GLU A 259 -2.14 -0.81 -27.17
C GLU A 259 -0.75 -0.28 -27.58
N ALA A 260 -0.24 0.76 -26.93
CA ALA A 260 1.09 1.32 -27.20
C ALA A 260 2.24 0.35 -26.92
N VAL A 261 2.04 -0.60 -26.02
CA VAL A 261 3.03 -1.64 -25.66
C VAL A 261 2.97 -2.83 -26.63
N ALA A 262 1.83 -3.08 -27.27
CA ALA A 262 1.64 -4.17 -28.21
C ALA A 262 2.11 -3.83 -29.65
N ALA A 263 2.40 -2.56 -29.95
CA ALA A 263 2.88 -2.03 -31.22
C ALA A 263 4.40 -1.89 -31.26
#